data_beb469ca23db51d5a2036e747e0d9608
#
_entry.id   beb469ca23db51d5a2036e747e0d9608
#
_cell.length_a   1.000
_cell.length_b   1.000
_cell.length_c   1.000
_cell.angle_alpha   90.00
_cell.angle_beta   90.00
_cell.angle_gamma   90.00
#
_symmetry.space_group_name_H-M   'P 1'
#
loop_
_entity.id
_entity.type
_entity.pdbx_description
1 polymer ?
#
loop_
_entity_poly.entity_id
_entity_poly.type
_entity_poly.pdbx_seq_one_letter_code
_entity_poly.pdbx_strand_id
1 'polypeptide(L)'
;KPTSGIGVDLRAYKDSGELELLQRAIDIGDKAFEETAAQLEVGMTEKEAAWIFEKAVREQGAESISFETIVAIGPNAARPHHATSDSKLVEGQTIVFDCGARYQGYCSDLTRTVVLGEADDEVKRVYDIVLTAQLAAIDMVRAGMTGEECDAIARTVITEAGHENDF
;
A
#
# COMPACT_ATOMS: atom_id res chain seq x y z
N LYS A 1 -15.69 -8.50 35.90
CA LYS A 1 -14.43 -7.83 35.59
C LYS A 1 -14.44 -7.45 34.12
N PRO A 2 -14.01 -6.23 33.74
CA PRO A 2 -13.79 -5.93 32.32
C PRO A 2 -12.73 -6.88 31.79
N THR A 3 -13.00 -7.52 30.65
CA THR A 3 -12.03 -8.34 29.92
C THR A 3 -11.62 -7.56 28.66
N SER A 4 -10.32 -7.47 28.39
CA SER A 4 -9.76 -6.91 27.17
C SER A 4 -9.25 -8.04 26.27
N GLY A 5 -9.31 -7.85 24.95
CA GLY A 5 -8.68 -8.78 24.01
C GLY A 5 -9.59 -9.82 23.35
N ILE A 6 -10.70 -10.24 23.97
CA ILE A 6 -11.58 -11.31 23.41
C ILE A 6 -12.01 -11.04 21.97
N GLY A 7 -12.41 -9.80 21.66
CA GLY A 7 -12.81 -9.44 20.30
C GLY A 7 -11.62 -9.41 19.30
N VAL A 8 -10.41 -9.16 19.78
CA VAL A 8 -9.20 -9.19 18.95
C VAL A 8 -8.85 -10.63 18.57
N ASP A 9 -8.87 -11.53 19.56
CA ASP A 9 -8.58 -12.94 19.35
C ASP A 9 -9.57 -13.60 18.37
N LEU A 10 -10.88 -13.28 18.53
CA LEU A 10 -11.92 -13.77 17.63
C LEU A 10 -11.73 -13.28 16.19
N ARG A 11 -11.31 -12.02 16.01
CA ARG A 11 -11.06 -11.44 14.67
C ARG A 11 -9.75 -11.84 14.04
N ALA A 12 -8.83 -12.43 14.79
CA ALA A 12 -7.56 -12.94 14.27
C ALA A 12 -7.79 -14.10 13.28
N TYR A 13 -8.81 -14.92 13.54
CA TYR A 13 -9.17 -16.06 12.70
C TYR A 13 -10.42 -15.72 11.87
N LYS A 14 -10.28 -15.72 10.55
CA LYS A 14 -11.36 -15.46 9.60
C LYS A 14 -11.97 -16.77 9.13
N ASP A 15 -13.30 -16.84 9.08
CA ASP A 15 -13.99 -17.95 8.43
C ASP A 15 -14.00 -17.79 6.89
N SER A 16 -14.59 -18.76 6.18
CA SER A 16 -14.61 -18.73 4.72
C SER A 16 -15.39 -17.57 4.14
N GLY A 17 -16.52 -17.18 4.79
CA GLY A 17 -17.32 -16.04 4.35
C GLY A 17 -16.58 -14.71 4.54
N GLU A 18 -15.87 -14.56 5.66
CA GLU A 18 -15.01 -13.39 5.92
C GLU A 18 -13.86 -13.28 4.91
N LEU A 19 -13.24 -14.43 4.55
CA LEU A 19 -12.19 -14.46 3.53
C LEU A 19 -12.71 -14.07 2.14
N GLU A 20 -13.93 -14.47 1.77
CA GLU A 20 -14.57 -14.05 0.51
C GLU A 20 -14.80 -12.54 0.47
N LEU A 21 -15.25 -11.93 1.58
CA LEU A 21 -15.45 -10.49 1.67
C LEU A 21 -14.12 -9.72 1.64
N LEU A 22 -13.09 -10.22 2.32
CA LEU A 22 -11.74 -9.67 2.24
C LEU A 22 -11.20 -9.72 0.81
N GLN A 23 -11.31 -10.88 0.14
CA GLN A 23 -10.87 -11.03 -1.25
C GLN A 23 -11.61 -10.06 -2.15
N ARG A 24 -12.92 -9.87 -1.95
CA ARG A 24 -13.68 -8.90 -2.74
C ARG A 24 -13.20 -7.46 -2.53
N ALA A 25 -12.87 -7.08 -1.28
CA ALA A 25 -12.30 -5.76 -1.00
C ALA A 25 -10.93 -5.58 -1.69
N ILE A 26 -10.09 -6.63 -1.70
CA ILE A 26 -8.80 -6.64 -2.38
C ILE A 26 -8.99 -6.47 -3.89
N ASP A 27 -9.85 -7.28 -4.52
CA ASP A 27 -10.11 -7.22 -5.97
C ASP A 27 -10.59 -5.83 -6.41
N ILE A 28 -11.43 -5.18 -5.58
CA ILE A 28 -11.90 -3.80 -5.83
C ILE A 28 -10.74 -2.82 -5.73
N GLY A 29 -9.90 -2.92 -4.69
CA GLY A 29 -8.74 -2.05 -4.48
C GLY A 29 -7.74 -2.15 -5.62
N ASP A 30 -7.36 -3.37 -6.01
CA ASP A 30 -6.43 -3.63 -7.11
C ASP A 30 -6.94 -3.04 -8.42
N LYS A 31 -8.20 -3.32 -8.78
CA LYS A 31 -8.79 -2.82 -10.01
C LYS A 31 -8.94 -1.29 -10.03
N ALA A 32 -9.35 -0.70 -8.91
CA ALA A 32 -9.44 0.75 -8.78
C ALA A 32 -8.06 1.41 -8.91
N PHE A 33 -6.99 0.77 -8.38
CA PHE A 33 -5.64 1.26 -8.55
C PHE A 33 -5.18 1.18 -10.02
N GLU A 34 -5.43 0.08 -10.72
CA GLU A 34 -5.11 -0.05 -12.15
C GLU A 34 -5.80 1.03 -12.98
N GLU A 35 -7.10 1.27 -12.75
CA GLU A 35 -7.87 2.34 -13.42
C GLU A 35 -7.34 3.74 -13.07
N THR A 36 -6.87 3.95 -11.85
CA THR A 36 -6.26 5.21 -11.41
C THR A 36 -4.91 5.42 -12.07
N ALA A 37 -4.03 4.42 -12.02
CA ALA A 37 -2.71 4.49 -12.61
C ALA A 37 -2.73 4.83 -14.11
N ALA A 38 -3.72 4.30 -14.83
CA ALA A 38 -3.93 4.59 -16.25
C ALA A 38 -4.36 6.03 -16.56
N GLN A 39 -4.82 6.79 -15.54
CA GLN A 39 -5.30 8.16 -15.68
C GLN A 39 -4.32 9.21 -15.13
N LEU A 40 -3.20 8.78 -14.52
CA LEU A 40 -2.24 9.72 -13.96
C LEU A 40 -1.53 10.52 -15.05
N GLU A 41 -1.48 11.83 -14.85
CA GLU A 41 -0.85 12.78 -15.78
C GLU A 41 0.08 13.74 -15.03
N VAL A 42 1.14 14.15 -15.71
CA VAL A 42 2.05 15.20 -15.20
C VAL A 42 1.28 16.50 -14.97
N GLY A 43 1.49 17.11 -13.81
CA GLY A 43 0.81 18.35 -13.41
C GLY A 43 -0.49 18.16 -12.62
N MET A 44 -1.04 16.94 -12.58
CA MET A 44 -2.13 16.54 -11.67
C MET A 44 -1.66 16.68 -10.23
N THR A 45 -2.52 17.07 -9.31
CA THR A 45 -2.19 17.13 -7.88
C THR A 45 -2.35 15.75 -7.23
N GLU A 46 -1.66 15.55 -6.09
CA GLU A 46 -1.86 14.35 -5.24
C GLU A 46 -3.34 14.15 -4.88
N LYS A 47 -4.07 15.26 -4.57
CA LYS A 47 -5.50 15.21 -4.26
C LYS A 47 -6.37 14.79 -5.45
N GLU A 48 -6.06 15.27 -6.65
CA GLU A 48 -6.77 14.86 -7.85
C GLU A 48 -6.56 13.36 -8.14
N ALA A 49 -5.35 12.87 -7.97
CA ALA A 49 -5.03 11.45 -8.11
C ALA A 49 -5.75 10.59 -7.04
N ALA A 50 -5.77 11.03 -5.78
CA ALA A 50 -6.51 10.36 -4.70
C ALA A 50 -8.03 10.33 -4.99
N TRP A 51 -8.58 11.42 -5.53
CA TRP A 51 -10.00 11.49 -5.89
C TRP A 51 -10.36 10.51 -7.01
N ILE A 52 -9.48 10.34 -8.01
CA ILE A 52 -9.68 9.33 -9.08
C ILE A 52 -9.80 7.94 -8.46
N PHE A 53 -8.92 7.58 -7.53
CA PHE A 53 -8.97 6.30 -6.83
C PHE A 53 -10.26 6.14 -6.01
N GLU A 54 -10.65 7.13 -5.22
CA GLU A 54 -11.88 7.06 -4.43
C GLU A 54 -13.11 6.86 -5.31
N LYS A 55 -13.18 7.57 -6.44
CA LYS A 55 -14.26 7.41 -7.41
C LYS A 55 -14.27 5.99 -7.99
N ALA A 56 -13.12 5.48 -8.43
CA ALA A 56 -13.00 4.13 -8.99
C ALA A 56 -13.43 3.05 -7.99
N VAL A 57 -13.00 3.14 -6.72
CA VAL A 57 -13.41 2.24 -5.64
C VAL A 57 -14.94 2.16 -5.51
N ARG A 58 -15.63 3.31 -5.54
CA ARG A 58 -17.11 3.35 -5.46
C ARG A 58 -17.77 2.79 -6.72
N GLU A 59 -17.24 3.06 -7.90
CA GLU A 59 -17.73 2.53 -9.16
C GLU A 59 -17.57 1.00 -9.26
N GLN A 60 -16.54 0.44 -8.59
CA GLN A 60 -16.34 -1.02 -8.45
C GLN A 60 -17.27 -1.66 -7.39
N GLY A 61 -18.08 -0.87 -6.68
CA GLY A 61 -19.11 -1.34 -5.75
C GLY A 61 -18.69 -1.40 -4.28
N ALA A 62 -17.59 -0.77 -3.89
CA ALA A 62 -17.25 -0.60 -2.48
C ALA A 62 -18.12 0.45 -1.78
N GLU A 63 -18.26 0.33 -0.46
CA GLU A 63 -18.97 1.29 0.39
C GLU A 63 -18.20 2.62 0.49
N SER A 64 -16.89 2.53 0.60
CA SER A 64 -15.96 3.65 0.74
C SER A 64 -14.53 3.19 0.53
N ILE A 65 -13.59 4.13 0.58
CA ILE A 65 -12.17 3.83 0.86
C ILE A 65 -12.03 3.24 2.27
N SER A 66 -11.00 2.43 2.52
CA SER A 66 -10.72 1.83 3.83
C SER A 66 -10.14 2.82 4.83
N PHE A 67 -9.35 3.77 4.35
CA PHE A 67 -8.70 4.86 5.08
C PHE A 67 -8.44 6.03 4.11
N GLU A 68 -8.04 7.18 4.62
CA GLU A 68 -7.66 8.35 3.81
C GLU A 68 -6.54 7.97 2.83
N THR A 69 -6.83 8.03 1.53
CA THR A 69 -5.87 7.68 0.49
C THR A 69 -4.63 8.57 0.55
N ILE A 70 -3.46 7.96 0.68
CA ILE A 70 -2.18 8.66 0.61
C ILE A 70 -1.69 8.61 -0.84
N VAL A 71 -1.47 9.79 -1.41
CA VAL A 71 -0.71 9.96 -2.64
C VAL A 71 0.44 10.88 -2.32
N ALA A 72 1.67 10.40 -2.50
CA ALA A 72 2.87 11.13 -2.10
C ALA A 72 3.89 11.14 -3.24
N ILE A 73 4.26 12.33 -3.73
CA ILE A 73 5.22 12.50 -4.82
C ILE A 73 6.58 12.97 -4.34
N GLY A 74 7.64 12.43 -4.93
CA GLY A 74 9.03 12.84 -4.71
C GLY A 74 9.38 12.88 -3.22
N PRO A 75 9.80 14.02 -2.65
CA PRO A 75 10.16 14.11 -1.22
C PRO A 75 9.02 13.75 -0.25
N ASN A 76 7.76 13.89 -0.67
CA ASN A 76 6.61 13.48 0.14
C ASN A 76 6.55 11.96 0.32
N ALA A 77 7.00 11.20 -0.68
CA ALA A 77 7.03 9.74 -0.68
C ALA A 77 7.93 9.14 0.43
N ALA A 78 8.84 9.92 1.00
CA ALA A 78 9.65 9.52 2.15
C ALA A 78 8.89 9.58 3.49
N ARG A 79 7.62 9.99 3.49
CA ARG A 79 6.79 10.12 4.70
C ARG A 79 5.69 9.07 4.69
N PRO A 80 5.79 8.00 5.52
CA PRO A 80 4.79 6.92 5.52
C PRO A 80 3.34 7.39 5.73
N HIS A 81 3.14 8.42 6.57
CA HIS A 81 1.82 9.00 6.84
C HIS A 81 1.71 10.42 6.28
N HIS A 82 2.12 10.60 5.02
CA HIS A 82 1.95 11.86 4.32
C HIS A 82 0.47 12.23 4.20
N ALA A 83 0.13 13.48 4.51
CA ALA A 83 -1.20 14.00 4.20
C ALA A 83 -1.23 14.46 2.74
N THR A 84 -2.01 13.79 1.91
CA THR A 84 -2.21 14.10 0.48
C THR A 84 -2.48 15.59 0.26
N SER A 85 -1.70 16.23 -0.61
CA SER A 85 -1.58 17.68 -0.73
C SER A 85 -1.89 18.18 -2.14
N ASP A 86 -1.67 19.48 -2.36
CA ASP A 86 -1.76 20.10 -3.69
C ASP A 86 -0.42 20.04 -4.46
N SER A 87 0.55 19.22 -3.99
CA SER A 87 1.78 18.94 -4.72
C SER A 87 1.46 18.28 -6.04
N LYS A 88 2.19 18.69 -7.09
CA LYS A 88 1.91 18.22 -8.45
C LYS A 88 2.76 17.03 -8.83
N LEU A 89 2.18 16.07 -9.55
CA LEU A 89 2.88 14.95 -10.15
C LEU A 89 3.88 15.47 -11.19
N VAL A 90 5.11 15.00 -11.09
CA VAL A 90 6.23 15.41 -11.92
C VAL A 90 6.84 14.18 -12.60
N GLU A 91 7.16 14.31 -13.87
CA GLU A 91 7.79 13.25 -14.64
C GLU A 91 9.11 12.78 -14.00
N GLY A 92 9.35 11.50 -13.97
CA GLY A 92 10.55 10.87 -13.44
C GLY A 92 10.61 10.75 -11.91
N GLN A 93 9.69 11.37 -11.17
CA GLN A 93 9.63 11.24 -9.71
C GLN A 93 8.76 10.05 -9.26
N THR A 94 9.14 9.45 -8.15
CA THR A 94 8.34 8.41 -7.50
C THR A 94 7.03 8.97 -6.98
N ILE A 95 5.97 8.19 -7.16
CA ILE A 95 4.64 8.45 -6.61
C ILE A 95 4.27 7.22 -5.80
N VAL A 96 4.13 7.37 -4.49
CA VAL A 96 3.62 6.33 -3.60
C VAL A 96 2.13 6.51 -3.46
N PHE A 97 1.39 5.45 -3.76
CA PHE A 97 -0.01 5.28 -3.42
C PHE A 97 -0.14 4.32 -2.26
N ASP A 98 -0.83 4.74 -1.20
CA ASP A 98 -1.27 3.88 -0.12
C ASP A 98 -2.78 4.07 0.03
N CYS A 99 -3.53 3.01 -0.28
CA CYS A 99 -4.94 3.10 -0.56
C CYS A 99 -5.65 1.76 -0.31
N GLY A 100 -6.96 1.78 -0.25
CA GLY A 100 -7.74 0.56 -0.08
C GLY A 100 -9.23 0.77 -0.18
N ALA A 101 -9.96 -0.34 -0.34
CA ALA A 101 -11.40 -0.38 -0.50
C ALA A 101 -12.07 -1.04 0.71
N ARG A 102 -13.25 -0.53 1.10
CA ARG A 102 -14.11 -1.12 2.11
C ARG A 102 -15.33 -1.75 1.45
N TYR A 103 -15.50 -3.05 1.63
CA TYR A 103 -16.61 -3.81 1.11
C TYR A 103 -17.27 -4.65 2.22
N GLN A 104 -18.57 -4.41 2.48
CA GLN A 104 -19.36 -5.07 3.54
C GLN A 104 -18.65 -5.13 4.91
N GLY A 105 -18.00 -4.01 5.26
CA GLY A 105 -17.27 -3.85 6.52
C GLY A 105 -15.83 -4.37 6.52
N TYR A 106 -15.39 -5.10 5.49
CA TYR A 106 -14.00 -5.58 5.33
C TYR A 106 -13.19 -4.60 4.51
N CYS A 107 -11.92 -4.43 4.89
CA CYS A 107 -11.03 -3.43 4.30
C CYS A 107 -9.84 -4.11 3.63
N SER A 108 -9.51 -3.68 2.41
CA SER A 108 -8.21 -3.94 1.79
C SER A 108 -7.23 -2.82 2.12
N ASP A 109 -5.96 -3.12 1.96
CA ASP A 109 -4.84 -2.22 2.16
C ASP A 109 -3.77 -2.53 1.10
N LEU A 110 -3.37 -1.53 0.34
CA LEU A 110 -2.57 -1.68 -0.86
C LEU A 110 -1.60 -0.51 -0.99
N THR A 111 -0.30 -0.78 -0.98
CA THR A 111 0.71 0.23 -1.34
C THR A 111 1.35 -0.11 -2.68
N ARG A 112 1.47 0.89 -3.56
CA ARG A 112 2.17 0.82 -4.84
C ARG A 112 3.03 2.04 -5.06
N THR A 113 4.21 1.82 -5.64
CA THR A 113 5.08 2.90 -6.11
C THR A 113 5.13 2.88 -7.62
N VAL A 114 4.83 4.02 -8.24
CA VAL A 114 4.85 4.21 -9.69
C VAL A 114 5.67 5.44 -10.06
N VAL A 115 6.01 5.57 -11.34
CA VAL A 115 6.68 6.75 -11.90
C VAL A 115 5.97 7.11 -13.20
N LEU A 116 5.73 8.40 -13.42
CA LEU A 116 5.27 8.92 -14.71
C LEU A 116 6.50 9.15 -15.61
N GLY A 117 6.48 8.56 -16.80
CA GLY A 117 7.62 8.58 -17.69
C GLY A 117 8.70 7.57 -17.29
N GLU A 118 9.97 7.96 -17.37
CA GLU A 118 11.12 7.08 -17.12
C GLU A 118 11.74 7.36 -15.74
N ALA A 119 11.85 6.30 -14.92
CA ALA A 119 12.58 6.35 -13.66
C ALA A 119 14.08 6.40 -13.89
N ASP A 120 14.83 7.17 -13.09
CA ASP A 120 16.27 7.12 -13.10
C ASP A 120 16.83 5.78 -12.55
N ASP A 121 18.13 5.55 -12.74
CA ASP A 121 18.74 4.28 -12.36
C ASP A 121 18.78 4.07 -10.84
N GLU A 122 18.85 5.13 -10.05
CA GLU A 122 18.84 5.03 -8.58
C GLU A 122 17.45 4.64 -8.08
N VAL A 123 16.39 5.23 -8.63
CA VAL A 123 15.01 4.84 -8.33
C VAL A 123 14.77 3.37 -8.67
N LYS A 124 15.21 2.92 -9.85
CA LYS A 124 15.11 1.51 -10.25
C LYS A 124 15.85 0.59 -9.28
N ARG A 125 17.08 0.94 -8.92
CA ARG A 125 17.91 0.17 -7.97
C ARG A 125 17.25 0.04 -6.60
N VAL A 126 16.76 1.14 -6.04
CA VAL A 126 16.12 1.13 -4.72
C VAL A 126 14.79 0.35 -4.79
N TYR A 127 14.03 0.52 -5.85
CA TYR A 127 12.78 -0.24 -6.07
C TYR A 127 13.06 -1.76 -6.07
N ASP A 128 14.09 -2.22 -6.77
CA ASP A 128 14.45 -3.64 -6.84
C ASP A 128 14.89 -4.20 -5.49
N ILE A 129 15.60 -3.40 -4.67
CA ILE A 129 15.97 -3.79 -3.30
C ILE A 129 14.71 -3.98 -2.44
N VAL A 130 13.80 -3.00 -2.46
CA VAL A 130 12.55 -3.06 -1.68
C VAL A 130 11.66 -4.21 -2.13
N LEU A 131 11.53 -4.42 -3.45
CA LEU A 131 10.78 -5.54 -4.01
C LEU A 131 11.38 -6.88 -3.58
N THR A 132 12.72 -7.01 -3.61
CA THR A 132 13.40 -8.23 -3.16
C THR A 132 13.13 -8.50 -1.68
N ALA A 133 13.19 -7.46 -0.83
CA ALA A 133 12.90 -7.57 0.59
C ALA A 133 11.45 -8.00 0.85
N GLN A 134 10.50 -7.40 0.14
CA GLN A 134 9.07 -7.75 0.23
C GLN A 134 8.81 -9.21 -0.18
N LEU A 135 9.34 -9.62 -1.32
CA LEU A 135 9.16 -10.98 -1.83
C LEU A 135 9.80 -12.02 -0.90
N ALA A 136 10.97 -11.73 -0.31
CA ALA A 136 11.60 -12.58 0.68
C ALA A 136 10.70 -12.75 1.94
N ALA A 137 10.11 -11.66 2.43
CA ALA A 137 9.18 -11.74 3.56
C ALA A 137 7.93 -12.56 3.22
N ILE A 138 7.31 -12.35 2.05
CA ILE A 138 6.14 -13.12 1.59
C ILE A 138 6.47 -14.63 1.51
N ASP A 139 7.65 -14.98 1.00
CA ASP A 139 8.08 -16.37 0.86
C ASP A 139 8.43 -17.04 2.19
N MET A 140 8.98 -16.30 3.16
CA MET A 140 9.57 -16.86 4.36
C MET A 140 8.67 -16.77 5.60
N VAL A 141 7.73 -15.82 5.68
CA VAL A 141 6.84 -15.67 6.85
C VAL A 141 5.93 -16.88 7.00
N ARG A 142 5.87 -17.42 8.22
CA ARG A 142 5.05 -18.59 8.57
C ARG A 142 4.30 -18.37 9.89
N ALA A 143 3.22 -19.08 10.07
CA ALA A 143 2.48 -19.09 11.33
C ALA A 143 3.38 -19.52 12.49
N GLY A 144 3.30 -18.76 13.59
CA GLY A 144 4.11 -18.98 14.80
C GLY A 144 5.38 -18.14 14.89
N MET A 145 5.77 -17.45 13.84
CA MET A 145 6.86 -16.46 13.90
C MET A 145 6.43 -15.23 14.70
N THR A 146 7.36 -14.61 15.39
CA THR A 146 7.19 -13.32 16.06
C THR A 146 7.24 -12.18 15.02
N GLY A 147 6.70 -11.01 15.36
CA GLY A 147 6.83 -9.81 14.53
C GLY A 147 8.28 -9.41 14.27
N GLU A 148 9.18 -9.58 15.25
CA GLU A 148 10.61 -9.32 15.12
C GLU A 148 11.27 -10.26 14.10
N GLU A 149 10.94 -11.55 14.13
CA GLU A 149 11.45 -12.52 13.16
C GLU A 149 10.95 -12.23 11.75
N CYS A 150 9.68 -11.79 11.60
CA CYS A 150 9.12 -11.41 10.30
C CYS A 150 9.80 -10.14 9.76
N ASP A 151 9.97 -9.10 10.59
CA ASP A 151 10.65 -7.85 10.22
C ASP A 151 12.11 -8.10 9.80
N ALA A 152 12.81 -8.96 10.54
CA ALA A 152 14.22 -9.26 10.28
C ALA A 152 14.47 -9.80 8.87
N ILE A 153 13.50 -10.47 8.25
CA ILE A 153 13.63 -10.99 6.89
C ILE A 153 13.84 -9.84 5.88
N ALA A 154 12.92 -8.88 5.86
CA ALA A 154 13.02 -7.74 4.95
C ALA A 154 14.17 -6.81 5.33
N ARG A 155 14.35 -6.54 6.63
CA ARG A 155 15.42 -5.69 7.15
C ARG A 155 16.82 -6.21 6.80
N THR A 156 17.05 -7.51 6.81
CA THR A 156 18.33 -8.12 6.42
C THR A 156 18.66 -7.77 4.95
N VAL A 157 17.72 -7.95 4.04
CA VAL A 157 17.94 -7.64 2.61
C VAL A 157 18.31 -6.16 2.40
N ILE A 158 17.59 -5.25 3.08
CA ILE A 158 17.81 -3.80 2.97
C ILE A 158 19.16 -3.41 3.59
N THR A 159 19.53 -4.00 4.74
CA THR A 159 20.83 -3.78 5.41
C THR A 159 21.99 -4.27 4.54
N GLU A 160 21.89 -5.47 3.98
CA GLU A 160 22.92 -6.04 3.10
C GLU A 160 23.11 -5.21 1.82
N ALA A 161 22.08 -4.51 1.37
CA ALA A 161 22.14 -3.56 0.27
C ALA A 161 22.75 -2.19 0.66
N GLY A 162 23.14 -1.98 1.93
CA GLY A 162 23.77 -0.76 2.42
C GLY A 162 22.81 0.34 2.89
N HIS A 163 21.52 0.01 3.12
CA HIS A 163 20.46 0.94 3.52
C HIS A 163 19.97 0.75 4.96
N GLU A 164 20.85 0.29 5.86
CA GLU A 164 20.51 0.01 7.27
C GLU A 164 19.95 1.21 8.05
N ASN A 165 20.28 2.43 7.62
CA ASN A 165 19.84 3.68 8.28
C ASN A 165 18.59 4.31 7.63
N ASP A 166 18.10 3.72 6.55
CA ASP A 166 17.01 4.27 5.75
C ASP A 166 15.68 3.52 6.00
N PHE A 167 15.74 2.46 6.86
CA PHE A 167 14.61 1.54 7.10
C PHE A 167 14.41 1.20 8.59
#